data_c1e63c554cec4795cb94f2f4b832984a
#
_entry.id   c1e63c554cec4795cb94f2f4b832984a
#
_cell.length_a   1.000
_cell.length_b   1.000
_cell.length_c   1.000
_cell.angle_alpha   90.00
_cell.angle_beta   90.00
_cell.angle_gamma   90.00
#
_symmetry.space_group_name_H-M   'P 1'
#
loop_
_entity.id
_entity.type
_entity.pdbx_description
1 polymer ?
#
loop_
_entity_poly.entity_id
_entity_poly.type
_entity_poly.pdbx_seq_one_letter_code
_entity_poly.pdbx_strand_id
1 'polypeptide(L)'
;RGLGDVYKRQEEHVIGSKAMIAEGALDGVDAIFGQHVWGTLDIPYIDVTAGPRMAYSGRFTVDVIGTSSHAATPHLGADAITGAAAIINNLQQYVSRMSNPLDPVVLTIGTISGGNRYNAIANHVTMEGVTRAYFLDKHEEAMRQIVENTAEGLGMKAVLKYAHVVHPVINDDDDLTEIAQKAVVKLFGEETLCHMPAMMGSEDFANYAAEIPAVFGFIGCRDEANGMIYNLSLIHISEPTRRRGIS
;
A
#
# COMPACT_ATOMS: atom_id res chain seq x y z
N ARG A 1 -13.18 24.12 14.39
CA ARG A 1 -13.18 22.80 13.72
C ARG A 1 -12.97 21.74 14.79
N GLY A 2 -13.84 20.73 14.87
CA GLY A 2 -13.80 19.70 15.92
C GLY A 2 -12.72 18.65 15.66
N LEU A 3 -12.31 17.93 16.72
CA LEU A 3 -11.33 16.83 16.65
C LEU A 3 -11.64 15.77 15.57
N GLY A 4 -12.91 15.58 15.21
CA GLY A 4 -13.32 14.69 14.13
C GLY A 4 -12.88 15.11 12.74
N ASP A 5 -12.66 16.42 12.47
CA ASP A 5 -12.16 16.91 11.19
C ASP A 5 -10.65 16.65 11.03
N VAL A 6 -9.90 16.63 12.12
CA VAL A 6 -8.46 16.33 12.11
C VAL A 6 -8.23 14.86 11.75
N TYR A 7 -9.03 13.94 12.32
CA TYR A 7 -8.95 12.51 12.01
C TYR A 7 -9.31 12.18 10.56
N LYS A 8 -10.23 12.91 9.95
CA LYS A 8 -10.65 12.68 8.56
C LYS A 8 -9.61 13.12 7.53
N ARG A 9 -8.58 13.84 7.93
CA ARG A 9 -7.56 14.42 7.06
C ARG A 9 -6.16 13.88 7.33
N GLN A 10 -6.04 12.78 8.10
CA GLN A 10 -4.77 12.12 8.35
C GLN A 10 -4.38 11.22 7.17
N GLU A 11 -3.12 11.31 6.77
CA GLU A 11 -2.54 10.54 5.68
C GLU A 11 -2.65 9.04 5.95
N GLU A 12 -2.38 8.58 7.18
CA GLU A 12 -2.39 7.16 7.57
C GLU A 12 -3.75 6.45 7.33
N HIS A 13 -4.83 7.21 7.20
CA HIS A 13 -6.15 6.68 6.82
C HIS A 13 -6.42 6.73 5.32
N VAL A 14 -5.53 7.34 4.52
CA VAL A 14 -5.57 7.46 3.05
C VAL A 14 -6.87 8.11 2.51
N ILE A 15 -7.59 8.83 3.36
CA ILE A 15 -8.87 9.49 3.02
C ILE A 15 -8.80 11.01 3.12
N GLY A 16 -7.73 11.55 3.69
CA GLY A 16 -7.56 12.98 3.94
C GLY A 16 -7.50 13.77 2.65
N SER A 17 -6.68 13.38 1.72
CA SER A 17 -6.51 14.03 0.41
C SER A 17 -7.79 14.04 -0.41
N LYS A 18 -8.55 12.94 -0.46
CA LYS A 18 -9.83 12.88 -1.19
C LYS A 18 -10.86 13.88 -0.65
N ALA A 19 -10.92 14.03 0.67
CA ALA A 19 -11.80 15.01 1.30
C ALA A 19 -11.35 16.44 0.97
N MET A 20 -10.06 16.73 0.96
CA MET A 20 -9.51 18.04 0.62
C MET A 20 -9.75 18.38 -0.85
N ILE A 21 -9.58 17.43 -1.77
CA ILE A 21 -9.88 17.60 -3.20
C ILE A 21 -11.36 17.93 -3.37
N ALA A 22 -12.26 17.18 -2.73
CA ALA A 22 -13.69 17.43 -2.78
C ALA A 22 -14.11 18.80 -2.18
N GLU A 23 -13.30 19.37 -1.29
CA GLU A 23 -13.48 20.71 -0.71
C GLU A 23 -12.83 21.83 -1.58
N GLY A 24 -12.31 21.50 -2.78
CA GLY A 24 -11.75 22.47 -3.72
C GLY A 24 -10.26 22.79 -3.49
N ALA A 25 -9.50 21.89 -2.86
CA ALA A 25 -8.07 22.12 -2.60
C ALA A 25 -7.22 22.28 -3.89
N LEU A 26 -7.74 21.79 -5.02
CA LEU A 26 -7.08 21.90 -6.33
C LEU A 26 -7.68 23.02 -7.22
N ASP A 27 -8.65 23.77 -6.75
CA ASP A 27 -9.29 24.83 -7.55
C ASP A 27 -8.28 25.91 -7.93
N GLY A 28 -8.00 26.06 -9.23
CA GLY A 28 -7.04 27.03 -9.75
C GLY A 28 -5.56 26.68 -9.49
N VAL A 29 -5.26 25.42 -9.19
CA VAL A 29 -3.89 24.92 -9.01
C VAL A 29 -3.43 24.24 -10.29
N ASP A 30 -2.33 24.71 -10.89
CA ASP A 30 -1.77 24.17 -12.13
C ASP A 30 -0.87 22.95 -11.87
N ALA A 31 -0.19 22.91 -10.71
CA ALA A 31 0.68 21.82 -10.30
C ALA A 31 0.83 21.78 -8.78
N ILE A 32 1.19 20.62 -8.24
CA ILE A 32 1.39 20.43 -6.80
C ILE A 32 2.74 19.79 -6.50
N PHE A 33 3.39 20.25 -5.41
CA PHE A 33 4.59 19.64 -4.87
C PHE A 33 4.32 19.08 -3.48
N GLY A 34 4.65 17.80 -3.28
CA GLY A 34 4.58 17.12 -1.99
C GLY A 34 5.96 16.67 -1.50
N GLN A 35 6.10 16.54 -0.19
CA GLN A 35 7.35 16.03 0.39
C GLN A 35 7.09 15.22 1.65
N HIS A 36 7.91 14.21 1.87
CA HIS A 36 7.90 13.38 3.05
C HIS A 36 9.28 13.35 3.71
N VAL A 37 9.35 13.53 5.01
CA VAL A 37 10.59 13.30 5.76
C VAL A 37 10.88 11.80 5.83
N TRP A 38 12.12 11.39 5.55
CA TRP A 38 12.42 9.97 5.43
C TRP A 38 13.51 9.50 6.38
N GLY A 39 13.16 8.62 7.32
CA GLY A 39 14.01 8.21 8.42
C GLY A 39 15.20 7.31 8.05
N THR A 40 15.27 6.77 6.83
CA THR A 40 16.43 6.00 6.35
C THR A 40 17.34 6.82 5.43
N LEU A 41 16.96 8.07 5.12
CA LEU A 41 17.76 9.01 4.36
C LEU A 41 18.46 9.98 5.34
N ASP A 42 19.76 10.12 5.16
CA ASP A 42 20.55 11.03 5.99
C ASP A 42 20.30 12.50 5.66
N ILE A 43 20.42 13.37 6.66
CA ILE A 43 20.57 14.78 6.42
C ILE A 43 21.96 15.06 5.78
N PRO A 44 22.11 16.03 4.86
CA PRO A 44 21.08 16.95 4.36
C PRO A 44 20.43 16.50 3.03
N TYR A 45 20.42 15.21 2.72
CA TYR A 45 20.01 14.71 1.41
C TYR A 45 18.53 14.92 1.14
N ILE A 46 18.24 15.26 -0.12
CA ILE A 46 16.89 15.46 -0.65
C ILE A 46 16.78 14.69 -1.96
N ASP A 47 15.75 13.87 -2.09
CA ASP A 47 15.46 13.15 -3.33
C ASP A 47 14.25 13.74 -4.03
N VAL A 48 14.41 14.05 -5.31
CA VAL A 48 13.34 14.41 -6.25
C VAL A 48 13.63 13.68 -7.56
N THR A 49 13.49 12.36 -7.53
CA THR A 49 13.78 11.52 -8.69
C THR A 49 12.56 11.39 -9.58
N ALA A 50 12.73 11.40 -10.88
CA ALA A 50 11.69 11.10 -11.87
C ALA A 50 11.24 9.62 -11.80
N GLY A 51 10.03 9.33 -12.25
CA GLY A 51 9.46 8.00 -12.29
C GLY A 51 8.78 7.58 -10.99
N PRO A 52 8.56 6.27 -10.79
CA PRO A 52 7.88 5.72 -9.62
C PRO A 52 8.57 6.10 -8.31
N ARG A 53 7.79 6.60 -7.36
CA ARG A 53 8.28 6.96 -6.02
C ARG A 53 7.68 6.07 -4.94
N MET A 54 6.32 5.93 -4.92
CA MET A 54 5.61 5.09 -3.96
C MET A 54 4.55 4.26 -4.67
N ALA A 55 4.29 3.06 -4.14
CA ALA A 55 3.39 2.10 -4.77
C ALA A 55 1.92 2.45 -4.54
N TYR A 56 1.06 2.00 -5.45
CA TYR A 56 -0.36 1.94 -5.14
C TYR A 56 -0.63 0.92 -4.03
N SER A 57 -1.76 1.06 -3.37
CA SER A 57 -2.27 0.10 -2.40
C SER A 57 -3.59 -0.50 -2.88
N GLY A 58 -3.61 -1.83 -3.03
CA GLY A 58 -4.84 -2.60 -3.13
C GLY A 58 -5.11 -3.36 -1.83
N ARG A 59 -6.37 -3.44 -1.43
CA ARG A 59 -6.82 -4.33 -0.34
C ARG A 59 -7.73 -5.40 -0.93
N PHE A 60 -7.59 -6.62 -0.48
CA PHE A 60 -8.46 -7.70 -0.94
C PHE A 60 -8.93 -8.59 0.22
N THR A 61 -10.09 -9.21 -0.01
CA THR A 61 -10.63 -10.27 0.83
C THR A 61 -10.94 -11.47 -0.07
N VAL A 62 -10.60 -12.67 0.39
CA VAL A 62 -10.98 -13.93 -0.26
C VAL A 62 -11.85 -14.71 0.69
N ASP A 63 -13.07 -14.99 0.28
CA ASP A 63 -13.98 -15.91 0.95
C ASP A 63 -13.93 -17.27 0.25
N VAL A 64 -13.47 -18.31 0.94
CA VAL A 64 -13.45 -19.70 0.44
C VAL A 64 -14.62 -20.46 1.05
N ILE A 65 -15.47 -21.03 0.19
CA ILE A 65 -16.73 -21.66 0.56
C ILE A 65 -16.68 -23.13 0.19
N GLY A 66 -16.60 -23.98 1.19
CA GLY A 66 -16.59 -25.42 1.09
C GLY A 66 -17.87 -26.07 1.61
N THR A 67 -17.78 -27.35 1.98
CA THR A 67 -18.87 -28.14 2.55
C THR A 67 -18.41 -28.87 3.79
N SER A 68 -19.11 -28.71 4.90
CA SER A 68 -18.74 -29.35 6.16
C SER A 68 -19.08 -30.85 6.15
N SER A 69 -18.21 -31.63 6.80
CA SER A 69 -18.43 -33.03 7.10
C SER A 69 -17.69 -33.43 8.39
N HIS A 70 -17.89 -34.66 8.86
CA HIS A 70 -17.10 -35.18 9.96
C HIS A 70 -15.65 -35.42 9.52
N ALA A 71 -14.66 -35.09 10.34
CA ALA A 71 -13.25 -35.25 9.98
C ALA A 71 -12.85 -36.67 9.58
N ALA A 72 -13.54 -37.70 10.09
CA ALA A 72 -13.31 -39.11 9.73
C ALA A 72 -13.92 -39.49 8.35
N THR A 73 -14.76 -38.64 7.76
CA THR A 73 -15.39 -38.84 6.44
C THR A 73 -15.17 -37.64 5.52
N PRO A 74 -13.89 -37.24 5.26
CA PRO A 74 -13.58 -36.02 4.52
C PRO A 74 -14.09 -36.02 3.07
N HIS A 75 -14.27 -37.22 2.48
CA HIS A 75 -14.80 -37.41 1.13
C HIS A 75 -16.27 -36.96 0.96
N LEU A 76 -16.99 -36.73 2.05
CA LEU A 76 -18.36 -36.19 2.06
C LEU A 76 -18.42 -34.66 2.19
N GLY A 77 -17.27 -34.00 2.28
CA GLY A 77 -17.14 -32.56 2.39
C GLY A 77 -16.21 -31.96 1.34
N ALA A 78 -16.05 -30.64 1.41
CA ALA A 78 -15.03 -29.89 0.68
C ALA A 78 -14.36 -28.92 1.67
N ASP A 79 -13.08 -29.15 1.96
CA ASP A 79 -12.37 -28.50 3.07
C ASP A 79 -11.88 -27.10 2.70
N ALA A 80 -12.57 -26.08 3.20
CA ALA A 80 -12.22 -24.70 2.96
C ALA A 80 -10.83 -24.30 3.51
N ILE A 81 -10.31 -24.98 4.54
CA ILE A 81 -8.96 -24.71 5.07
C ILE A 81 -7.90 -25.20 4.08
N THR A 82 -8.03 -26.40 3.56
CA THR A 82 -7.10 -26.93 2.54
C THR A 82 -7.20 -26.14 1.23
N GLY A 83 -8.40 -25.70 0.85
CA GLY A 83 -8.63 -24.81 -0.29
C GLY A 83 -7.93 -23.44 -0.10
N ALA A 84 -8.09 -22.84 1.05
CA ALA A 84 -7.42 -21.58 1.37
C ALA A 84 -5.89 -21.72 1.31
N ALA A 85 -5.33 -22.79 1.84
CA ALA A 85 -3.89 -23.07 1.75
C ALA A 85 -3.41 -23.20 0.29
N ALA A 86 -4.16 -23.90 -0.56
CA ALA A 86 -3.86 -24.01 -1.99
C ALA A 86 -3.93 -22.64 -2.70
N ILE A 87 -4.95 -21.85 -2.41
CA ILE A 87 -5.10 -20.48 -2.95
C ILE A 87 -3.92 -19.61 -2.53
N ILE A 88 -3.49 -19.62 -1.27
CA ILE A 88 -2.32 -18.88 -0.79
C ILE A 88 -1.08 -19.22 -1.61
N ASN A 89 -0.78 -20.52 -1.79
CA ASN A 89 0.38 -20.96 -2.55
C ASN A 89 0.31 -20.55 -4.03
N ASN A 90 -0.88 -20.66 -4.65
CA ASN A 90 -1.07 -20.30 -6.05
C ASN A 90 -1.01 -18.78 -6.26
N LEU A 91 -1.48 -17.97 -5.32
CA LEU A 91 -1.33 -16.51 -5.37
C LEU A 91 0.15 -16.09 -5.32
N GLN A 92 1.02 -16.81 -4.59
CA GLN A 92 2.46 -16.51 -4.61
C GLN A 92 3.10 -16.83 -5.97
N GLN A 93 2.56 -17.77 -6.73
CA GLN A 93 3.01 -18.03 -8.10
C GLN A 93 2.69 -16.87 -9.06
N TYR A 94 1.64 -16.11 -8.80
CA TYR A 94 1.39 -14.89 -9.55
C TYR A 94 2.60 -13.94 -9.49
N VAL A 95 3.08 -13.64 -8.29
CA VAL A 95 4.23 -12.76 -8.07
C VAL A 95 5.52 -13.34 -8.70
N SER A 96 5.76 -14.64 -8.55
CA SER A 96 7.04 -15.26 -8.92
C SER A 96 7.10 -15.77 -10.36
N ARG A 97 5.95 -15.99 -11.05
CA ARG A 97 5.88 -16.67 -12.35
C ARG A 97 5.01 -15.99 -13.39
N MET A 98 4.09 -15.12 -12.99
CA MET A 98 3.12 -14.52 -13.92
C MET A 98 3.32 -13.01 -14.07
N SER A 99 3.79 -12.31 -13.05
CA SER A 99 4.14 -10.89 -13.17
C SER A 99 5.47 -10.72 -13.90
N ASN A 100 5.62 -9.61 -14.61
CA ASN A 100 6.90 -9.23 -15.21
C ASN A 100 7.92 -8.98 -14.08
N PRO A 101 9.11 -9.63 -14.07
CA PRO A 101 10.10 -9.44 -13.01
C PRO A 101 10.67 -8.01 -12.91
N LEU A 102 10.46 -7.17 -13.94
CA LEU A 102 10.82 -5.75 -13.93
C LEU A 102 9.71 -4.86 -13.37
N ASP A 103 8.50 -5.40 -13.16
CA ASP A 103 7.36 -4.70 -12.55
C ASP A 103 7.17 -5.22 -11.12
N PRO A 104 7.76 -4.56 -10.11
CA PRO A 104 7.72 -5.05 -8.74
C PRO A 104 6.29 -5.17 -8.22
N VAL A 105 5.95 -6.33 -7.69
CA VAL A 105 4.64 -6.62 -7.08
C VAL A 105 4.84 -7.21 -5.69
N VAL A 106 4.14 -6.68 -4.70
CA VAL A 106 3.99 -7.28 -3.38
C VAL A 106 2.56 -7.79 -3.24
N LEU A 107 2.40 -9.04 -2.83
CA LEU A 107 1.13 -9.64 -2.46
C LEU A 107 1.30 -10.30 -1.09
N THR A 108 0.57 -9.80 -0.11
CA THR A 108 0.61 -10.31 1.26
C THR A 108 -0.78 -10.66 1.74
N ILE A 109 -0.94 -11.87 2.28
CA ILE A 109 -2.12 -12.26 3.06
C ILE A 109 -1.76 -12.05 4.52
N GLY A 110 -2.40 -11.09 5.16
CA GLY A 110 -2.11 -10.67 6.53
C GLY A 110 -2.94 -11.40 7.57
N THR A 111 -4.16 -11.84 7.20
CA THR A 111 -5.03 -12.57 8.10
C THR A 111 -5.68 -13.76 7.41
N ILE A 112 -5.96 -14.81 8.19
CA ILE A 112 -6.75 -15.97 7.80
C ILE A 112 -7.60 -16.41 9.01
N SER A 113 -8.88 -16.67 8.77
CA SER A 113 -9.81 -17.11 9.80
C SER A 113 -10.81 -18.09 9.21
N GLY A 114 -11.10 -19.18 9.93
CA GLY A 114 -12.07 -20.19 9.48
C GLY A 114 -12.08 -21.44 10.32
N GLY A 115 -13.06 -22.32 10.02
CA GLY A 115 -13.30 -23.54 10.79
C GLY A 115 -14.02 -23.29 12.11
N ASN A 116 -14.70 -24.33 12.62
CA ASN A 116 -15.51 -24.25 13.86
C ASN A 116 -15.03 -25.21 14.95
N ARG A 117 -14.55 -26.40 14.56
CA ARG A 117 -14.12 -27.44 15.50
C ARG A 117 -12.99 -28.29 14.88
N TYR A 118 -12.11 -28.78 15.72
CA TYR A 118 -10.96 -29.60 15.32
C TYR A 118 -11.34 -30.93 14.64
N ASN A 119 -12.56 -31.44 14.84
CA ASN A 119 -13.05 -32.71 14.30
C ASN A 119 -14.12 -32.56 13.22
N ALA A 120 -14.20 -31.40 12.59
CA ALA A 120 -15.11 -31.10 11.49
C ALA A 120 -14.36 -30.47 10.33
N ILE A 121 -14.70 -30.85 9.11
CA ILE A 121 -14.24 -30.20 7.87
C ILE A 121 -14.82 -28.78 7.83
N ALA A 122 -13.96 -27.80 7.59
CA ALA A 122 -14.36 -26.39 7.53
C ALA A 122 -15.16 -26.10 6.25
N ASN A 123 -16.29 -25.43 6.40
CA ASN A 123 -17.11 -24.99 5.25
C ASN A 123 -16.87 -23.55 4.84
N HIS A 124 -16.07 -22.80 5.60
CA HIS A 124 -15.76 -21.41 5.27
C HIS A 124 -14.41 -20.97 5.85
N VAL A 125 -13.66 -20.21 5.03
CA VAL A 125 -12.44 -19.50 5.44
C VAL A 125 -12.46 -18.12 4.78
N THR A 126 -12.13 -17.10 5.56
CA THR A 126 -11.88 -15.74 5.06
C THR A 126 -10.41 -15.40 5.20
N MET A 127 -9.83 -14.81 4.16
CA MET A 127 -8.48 -14.25 4.15
C MET A 127 -8.53 -12.79 3.78
N GLU A 128 -7.69 -11.96 4.40
CA GLU A 128 -7.52 -10.57 4.01
C GLU A 128 -6.05 -10.27 3.70
N GLY A 129 -5.84 -9.42 2.71
CA GLY A 129 -4.49 -9.09 2.28
C GLY A 129 -4.39 -7.75 1.56
N VAL A 130 -3.16 -7.44 1.17
CA VAL A 130 -2.82 -6.23 0.42
C VAL A 130 -1.94 -6.56 -0.78
N THR A 131 -2.06 -5.73 -1.81
CA THR A 131 -1.13 -5.71 -2.93
C THR A 131 -0.47 -4.34 -3.02
N ARG A 132 0.78 -4.33 -3.52
CA ARG A 132 1.54 -3.12 -3.85
C ARG A 132 2.18 -3.28 -5.22
N ALA A 133 2.10 -2.28 -6.06
CA ALA A 133 2.78 -2.21 -7.35
C ALA A 133 2.81 -0.75 -7.83
N TYR A 134 3.49 -0.48 -8.95
CA TYR A 134 3.46 0.85 -9.57
C TYR A 134 2.49 0.92 -10.75
N PHE A 135 2.07 -0.22 -11.31
CA PHE A 135 1.18 -0.33 -12.45
C PHE A 135 -0.08 -1.10 -12.08
N LEU A 136 -1.24 -0.52 -12.36
CA LEU A 136 -2.54 -0.95 -11.78
C LEU A 136 -3.25 -2.11 -12.53
N ASP A 137 -2.91 -2.36 -13.79
CA ASP A 137 -3.89 -2.81 -14.78
C ASP A 137 -4.11 -4.33 -14.94
N LYS A 138 -3.45 -5.19 -14.16
CA LYS A 138 -3.59 -6.65 -14.39
C LYS A 138 -3.69 -7.51 -13.14
N HIS A 139 -3.45 -6.95 -11.96
CA HIS A 139 -3.30 -7.76 -10.74
C HIS A 139 -4.62 -8.36 -10.26
N GLU A 140 -5.70 -7.57 -10.28
CA GLU A 140 -7.00 -7.99 -9.77
C GLU A 140 -7.54 -9.18 -10.55
N GLU A 141 -7.57 -9.09 -11.88
CA GLU A 141 -8.13 -10.13 -12.73
C GLU A 141 -7.33 -11.44 -12.66
N ALA A 142 -5.99 -11.35 -12.67
CA ALA A 142 -5.14 -12.52 -12.52
C ALA A 142 -5.33 -13.20 -11.16
N MET A 143 -5.43 -12.41 -10.08
CA MET A 143 -5.71 -12.93 -8.74
C MET A 143 -7.09 -13.60 -8.69
N ARG A 144 -8.12 -12.99 -9.29
CA ARG A 144 -9.48 -13.54 -9.36
C ARG A 144 -9.49 -14.91 -10.01
N GLN A 145 -8.86 -15.03 -11.19
CA GLN A 145 -8.76 -16.30 -11.91
C GLN A 145 -8.03 -17.37 -11.09
N ILE A 146 -6.94 -17.02 -10.43
CA ILE A 146 -6.22 -17.96 -9.55
C ILE A 146 -7.11 -18.43 -8.41
N VAL A 147 -7.79 -17.53 -7.74
CA VAL A 147 -8.65 -17.81 -6.57
C VAL A 147 -9.81 -18.72 -6.98
N GLU A 148 -10.54 -18.31 -8.01
CA GLU A 148 -11.74 -19.02 -8.46
C GLU A 148 -11.42 -20.40 -9.05
N ASN A 149 -10.44 -20.50 -9.95
CA ASN A 149 -10.04 -21.75 -10.57
C ASN A 149 -9.42 -22.74 -9.56
N THR A 150 -8.67 -22.25 -8.58
CA THR A 150 -8.13 -23.12 -7.53
C THR A 150 -9.24 -23.72 -6.67
N ALA A 151 -10.21 -22.93 -6.29
CA ALA A 151 -11.35 -23.41 -5.50
C ALA A 151 -12.21 -24.40 -6.30
N GLU A 152 -12.53 -24.08 -7.55
CA GLU A 152 -13.32 -24.94 -8.44
C GLU A 152 -12.64 -26.30 -8.66
N GLY A 153 -11.33 -26.32 -8.91
CA GLY A 153 -10.56 -27.55 -9.08
C GLY A 153 -10.57 -28.48 -7.85
N LEU A 154 -10.91 -27.93 -6.67
CA LEU A 154 -11.03 -28.66 -5.40
C LEU A 154 -12.51 -28.87 -4.98
N GLY A 155 -13.47 -28.62 -5.87
CA GLY A 155 -14.90 -28.79 -5.61
C GLY A 155 -15.49 -27.74 -4.66
N MET A 156 -14.87 -26.57 -4.58
CA MET A 156 -15.28 -25.43 -3.73
C MET A 156 -15.62 -24.21 -4.57
N LYS A 157 -16.08 -23.16 -3.90
CA LYS A 157 -16.19 -21.82 -4.49
C LYS A 157 -15.29 -20.87 -3.71
N ALA A 158 -14.72 -19.88 -4.41
CA ALA A 158 -14.09 -18.76 -3.75
C ALA A 158 -14.50 -17.44 -4.42
N VAL A 159 -14.50 -16.36 -3.64
CA VAL A 159 -14.86 -15.01 -4.10
C VAL A 159 -13.76 -14.07 -3.69
N LEU A 160 -13.14 -13.42 -4.66
CA LEU A 160 -12.22 -12.31 -4.44
C LEU A 160 -13.00 -10.99 -4.46
N LYS A 161 -12.89 -10.22 -3.38
CA LYS A 161 -13.28 -8.80 -3.32
C LYS A 161 -12.01 -7.98 -3.30
N TYR A 162 -11.91 -7.01 -4.20
CA TYR A 162 -10.72 -6.17 -4.34
C TYR A 162 -11.11 -4.70 -4.31
N ALA A 163 -10.33 -3.90 -3.62
CA ALA A 163 -10.51 -2.45 -3.54
C ALA A 163 -9.18 -1.73 -3.81
N HIS A 164 -9.18 -0.80 -4.74
CA HIS A 164 -8.10 0.16 -4.93
C HIS A 164 -8.18 1.21 -3.83
N VAL A 165 -7.16 1.28 -2.96
CA VAL A 165 -7.16 2.18 -1.80
C VAL A 165 -6.58 3.54 -2.20
N VAL A 166 -5.39 3.53 -2.84
CA VAL A 166 -4.69 4.74 -3.27
C VAL A 166 -3.90 4.46 -4.55
N HIS A 167 -3.76 5.48 -5.40
CA HIS A 167 -2.94 5.46 -6.61
C HIS A 167 -1.43 5.36 -6.29
N PRO A 168 -0.57 5.00 -7.24
CA PRO A 168 0.87 5.14 -7.08
C PRO A 168 1.26 6.63 -7.11
N VAL A 169 2.35 6.98 -6.43
CA VAL A 169 3.02 8.27 -6.61
C VAL A 169 4.10 8.11 -7.67
N ILE A 170 3.94 8.81 -8.78
CA ILE A 170 4.87 8.79 -9.91
C ILE A 170 5.20 10.24 -10.28
N ASN A 171 6.48 10.58 -10.32
CA ASN A 171 6.95 11.84 -10.88
C ASN A 171 7.10 11.64 -12.38
N ASP A 172 6.00 11.80 -13.13
CA ASP A 172 5.89 11.56 -14.57
C ASP A 172 5.93 12.83 -15.43
N ASP A 173 5.95 13.99 -14.79
CA ASP A 173 6.20 15.28 -15.44
C ASP A 173 7.69 15.63 -15.31
N ASP A 174 8.43 15.44 -16.40
CA ASP A 174 9.87 15.67 -16.45
C ASP A 174 10.23 17.14 -16.23
N ASP A 175 9.46 18.08 -16.80
CA ASP A 175 9.71 19.53 -16.67
C ASP A 175 9.51 19.97 -15.22
N LEU A 176 8.43 19.54 -14.59
CA LEU A 176 8.14 19.86 -13.21
C LEU A 176 9.16 19.22 -12.25
N THR A 177 9.59 17.99 -12.54
CA THR A 177 10.64 17.30 -11.79
C THR A 177 11.97 18.03 -11.89
N GLU A 178 12.35 18.50 -13.10
CA GLU A 178 13.58 19.28 -13.33
C GLU A 178 13.52 20.63 -12.56
N ILE A 179 12.38 21.30 -12.56
CA ILE A 179 12.17 22.54 -11.80
C ILE A 179 12.41 22.29 -10.29
N ALA A 180 11.85 21.20 -9.75
CA ALA A 180 12.03 20.86 -8.35
C ALA A 180 13.49 20.51 -8.01
N GLN A 181 14.19 19.75 -8.87
CA GLN A 181 15.62 19.44 -8.72
C GLN A 181 16.49 20.70 -8.74
N LYS A 182 16.25 21.60 -9.72
CA LYS A 182 16.95 22.89 -9.78
C LYS A 182 16.71 23.75 -8.54
N ALA A 183 15.51 23.70 -7.96
CA ALA A 183 15.20 24.39 -6.73
C ALA A 183 16.01 23.84 -5.54
N VAL A 184 16.14 22.51 -5.41
CA VAL A 184 16.97 21.87 -4.38
C VAL A 184 18.43 22.30 -4.54
N VAL A 185 18.99 22.17 -5.73
CA VAL A 185 20.39 22.56 -6.01
C VAL A 185 20.64 24.05 -5.70
N LYS A 186 19.72 24.91 -6.08
CA LYS A 186 19.83 26.36 -5.84
C LYS A 186 19.80 26.73 -4.36
N LEU A 187 19.00 26.01 -3.56
CA LEU A 187 18.76 26.34 -2.15
C LEU A 187 19.78 25.67 -1.21
N PHE A 188 20.20 24.45 -1.55
CA PHE A 188 20.93 23.59 -0.63
C PHE A 188 22.29 23.10 -1.16
N GLY A 189 22.56 23.26 -2.48
CA GLY A 189 23.78 22.78 -3.14
C GLY A 189 23.54 21.45 -3.88
N GLU A 190 24.35 21.21 -4.91
CA GLU A 190 24.25 20.02 -5.77
C GLU A 190 24.51 18.73 -4.99
N GLU A 191 25.36 18.78 -3.98
CA GLU A 191 25.73 17.66 -3.12
C GLU A 191 24.58 17.16 -2.25
N THR A 192 23.49 17.93 -2.10
CA THR A 192 22.30 17.52 -1.31
C THR A 192 21.31 16.75 -2.15
N LEU A 193 21.32 16.91 -3.48
CA LEU A 193 20.43 16.16 -4.36
C LEU A 193 20.91 14.72 -4.48
N CYS A 194 20.07 13.78 -4.10
CA CYS A 194 20.37 12.36 -4.15
C CYS A 194 19.33 11.59 -4.98
N HIS A 195 19.58 10.31 -5.18
CA HIS A 195 18.66 9.39 -5.85
C HIS A 195 18.31 8.24 -4.90
N MET A 196 17.03 8.13 -4.56
CA MET A 196 16.49 7.01 -3.82
C MET A 196 15.75 6.04 -4.75
N PRO A 197 15.86 4.73 -4.52
CA PRO A 197 15.03 3.76 -5.23
C PRO A 197 13.56 3.97 -4.89
N ALA A 198 12.69 3.60 -5.82
CA ALA A 198 11.25 3.58 -5.58
C ALA A 198 10.87 2.62 -4.45
N MET A 199 9.80 2.92 -3.71
CA MET A 199 9.41 2.21 -2.50
C MET A 199 8.02 1.59 -2.61
N MET A 200 7.81 0.46 -1.90
CA MET A 200 6.52 -0.22 -1.86
C MET A 200 5.56 0.33 -0.78
N GLY A 201 5.93 1.41 -0.08
CA GLY A 201 5.00 2.21 0.72
C GLY A 201 3.98 2.91 -0.17
N SER A 202 2.88 3.36 0.40
CA SER A 202 1.85 4.16 -0.27
C SER A 202 1.63 5.48 0.46
N GLU A 203 1.16 6.49 -0.26
CA GLU A 203 1.02 7.87 0.20
C GLU A 203 -0.27 8.46 -0.38
N ASP A 204 -1.05 9.17 0.41
CA ASP A 204 -2.32 9.73 -0.07
C ASP A 204 -2.14 10.97 -0.98
N PHE A 205 -0.93 11.54 -1.03
CA PHE A 205 -0.54 12.53 -2.04
C PHE A 205 -0.81 12.05 -3.46
N ALA A 206 -0.76 10.75 -3.70
CA ALA A 206 -1.11 10.12 -4.98
C ALA A 206 -2.50 10.49 -5.50
N ASN A 207 -3.45 10.83 -4.62
CA ASN A 207 -4.77 11.27 -5.05
C ASN A 207 -4.74 12.67 -5.70
N TYR A 208 -3.83 13.56 -5.27
CA TYR A 208 -3.61 14.84 -5.94
C TYR A 208 -2.88 14.64 -7.27
N ALA A 209 -1.85 13.77 -7.27
CA ALA A 209 -1.08 13.45 -8.48
C ALA A 209 -1.92 12.78 -9.58
N ALA A 210 -3.04 12.15 -9.23
CA ALA A 210 -3.97 11.59 -10.20
C ALA A 210 -4.85 12.65 -10.90
N GLU A 211 -4.95 13.85 -10.34
CA GLU A 211 -5.83 14.92 -10.84
C GLU A 211 -5.07 16.03 -11.59
N ILE A 212 -3.86 16.37 -11.14
CA ILE A 212 -3.05 17.45 -11.72
C ILE A 212 -1.57 17.06 -11.74
N PRO A 213 -0.72 17.73 -12.57
CA PRO A 213 0.72 17.54 -12.56
C PRO A 213 1.31 17.68 -11.15
N ALA A 214 2.13 16.71 -10.76
CA ALA A 214 2.60 16.61 -9.39
C ALA A 214 4.05 16.11 -9.31
N VAL A 215 4.77 16.58 -8.30
CA VAL A 215 6.11 16.07 -7.96
C VAL A 215 6.15 15.76 -6.47
N PHE A 216 6.71 14.61 -6.12
CA PHE A 216 6.90 14.17 -4.76
C PHE A 216 8.38 13.98 -4.45
N GLY A 217 8.83 14.54 -3.33
CA GLY A 217 10.21 14.43 -2.87
C GLY A 217 10.34 13.84 -1.48
N PHE A 218 11.54 13.34 -1.18
CA PHE A 218 11.91 12.86 0.16
C PHE A 218 13.00 13.73 0.76
N ILE A 219 12.87 14.04 2.05
CA ILE A 219 13.83 14.82 2.80
C ILE A 219 14.45 13.92 3.85
N GLY A 220 15.77 13.81 3.87
CA GLY A 220 16.50 13.08 4.87
C GLY A 220 16.32 13.67 6.27
N CYS A 221 16.06 12.80 7.24
CA CYS A 221 15.98 13.19 8.64
C CYS A 221 16.80 12.29 9.57
N ARG A 222 17.58 11.35 9.03
CA ARG A 222 18.48 10.51 9.83
C ARG A 222 19.74 11.31 10.17
N ASP A 223 20.08 11.33 11.45
CA ASP A 223 21.33 11.91 11.98
C ASP A 223 21.81 11.04 13.15
N GLU A 224 22.65 10.06 12.83
CA GLU A 224 23.17 9.11 13.81
C GLU A 224 24.05 9.81 14.86
N ALA A 225 24.76 10.86 14.47
CA ALA A 225 25.65 11.60 15.37
C ALA A 225 24.87 12.30 16.51
N ASN A 226 23.62 12.72 16.21
CA ASN A 226 22.72 13.34 17.16
C ASN A 226 21.62 12.39 17.68
N GLY A 227 21.76 11.08 17.43
CA GLY A 227 20.84 10.06 17.91
C GLY A 227 19.49 10.00 17.16
N MET A 228 19.37 10.67 16.02
CA MET A 228 18.20 10.61 15.15
C MET A 228 18.33 9.43 14.18
N ILE A 229 18.09 8.25 14.70
CA ILE A 229 18.09 6.99 13.95
C ILE A 229 16.66 6.59 13.58
N TYR A 230 16.50 5.83 12.47
CA TYR A 230 15.22 5.28 12.10
C TYR A 230 14.68 4.35 13.20
N ASN A 231 13.56 4.75 13.78
CA ASN A 231 12.83 3.93 14.72
C ASN A 231 11.33 4.17 14.49
N LEU A 232 10.57 3.11 14.26
CA LEU A 232 9.12 3.17 14.08
C LEU A 232 8.39 3.88 15.23
N SER A 233 8.97 3.85 16.45
CA SER A 233 8.42 4.59 17.58
C SER A 233 8.59 6.11 17.48
N LEU A 234 9.46 6.63 16.61
CA LEU A 234 9.64 8.07 16.40
C LEU A 234 8.46 8.72 15.68
N ILE A 235 7.71 7.97 14.86
CA ILE A 235 6.45 8.44 14.27
C ILE A 235 5.48 8.89 15.36
N HIS A 236 5.43 8.17 16.47
CA HIS A 236 4.60 8.53 17.61
C HIS A 236 5.15 9.69 18.48
N ILE A 237 6.43 10.01 18.35
CA ILE A 237 7.07 11.13 19.06
C ILE A 237 6.91 12.45 18.32
N SER A 238 6.88 12.41 16.99
CA SER A 238 6.75 13.59 16.13
C SER A 238 5.31 14.03 15.88
N GLU A 239 4.31 13.24 16.29
CA GLU A 239 2.91 13.63 16.15
C GLU A 239 2.60 14.87 17.03
N PRO A 240 2.18 16.00 16.43
CA PRO A 240 1.89 17.23 17.17
C PRO A 240 0.65 17.12 18.08
N THR A 241 -0.03 15.98 18.06
CA THR A 241 -1.27 15.74 18.82
C THR A 241 -1.05 15.22 20.24
N ARG A 242 0.16 14.86 20.66
CA ARG A 242 0.40 14.57 22.06
C ARG A 242 0.40 15.87 22.86
N ARG A 243 -0.78 16.31 23.25
CA ARG A 243 -0.91 17.21 24.39
C ARG A 243 -0.23 16.52 25.59
N ARG A 244 0.91 17.04 26.00
CA ARG A 244 1.34 16.84 27.38
C ARG A 244 0.18 17.29 28.23
N GLY A 245 -0.39 16.38 29.02
CA GLY A 245 -1.36 16.74 30.02
C GLY A 245 -0.78 17.89 30.83
N ILE A 246 -1.49 18.96 30.87
CA ILE A 246 -1.25 20.04 31.81
C ILE A 246 -1.77 19.46 33.13
N SER A 247 -0.83 19.14 34.00
CA SER A 247 -1.08 18.89 35.42
C SER A 247 -1.53 20.19 36.08
#